data_c1815b764e1b1973b8463f6486cf4815
#
_entry.id   c1815b764e1b1973b8463f6486cf4815
#
_cell.length_a   1.000
_cell.length_b   1.000
_cell.length_c   1.000
_cell.angle_alpha   90.00
_cell.angle_beta   90.00
_cell.angle_gamma   90.00
#
_symmetry.space_group_name_H-M   'P 1'
#
loop_
_entity.id
_entity.type
_entity.pdbx_description
1 polymer ?
#
loop_
_entity_poly.entity_id
_entity_poly.type
_entity_poly.pdbx_seq_one_letter_code
_entity_poly.pdbx_strand_id
1 'polypeptide(L)'
;MVCYCVNPTSVLAAEMGDGHNMPAAKLGERKAVLVFNTEPSQLEAGKNVEFNFKLTDNKTENNIAHVTYLFTVMKDGKRLFTESMHSHDGNMKVLFVSDGTNPYAMSANFDQLSASYISDFGSPIKVNGPIFSTPGNYSVSLEVTGVDFDNLFLPDPIKFDFNIPVKG
;
A
#
# COMPACT_ATOMS: atom_id res chain seq x y z
N MET A 1 -9.51 -39.43 -8.49
CA MET A 1 -8.46 -38.41 -8.51
C MET A 1 -9.13 -37.09 -8.86
N VAL A 2 -9.51 -36.28 -7.86
CA VAL A 2 -10.28 -35.05 -8.05
C VAL A 2 -9.28 -33.90 -8.05
N CYS A 3 -9.15 -33.24 -9.19
CA CYS A 3 -8.26 -32.09 -9.38
C CYS A 3 -8.99 -30.85 -8.87
N TYR A 4 -8.58 -30.28 -7.72
CA TYR A 4 -9.03 -28.98 -7.26
C TYR A 4 -8.33 -27.90 -8.08
N CYS A 5 -9.05 -27.27 -8.98
CA CYS A 5 -8.61 -26.02 -9.60
C CYS A 5 -8.70 -24.91 -8.54
N VAL A 6 -7.55 -24.47 -8.07
CA VAL A 6 -7.43 -23.22 -7.28
C VAL A 6 -7.66 -22.08 -8.26
N ASN A 7 -8.76 -21.34 -8.12
CA ASN A 7 -8.98 -20.10 -8.87
C ASN A 7 -7.92 -19.07 -8.47
N PRO A 8 -7.19 -18.46 -9.42
CA PRO A 8 -6.28 -17.38 -9.10
C PRO A 8 -7.08 -16.19 -8.61
N THR A 9 -6.69 -15.68 -7.45
CA THR A 9 -7.14 -14.41 -6.87
C THR A 9 -7.07 -13.34 -7.96
N SER A 10 -8.17 -12.65 -8.25
CA SER A 10 -8.24 -11.64 -9.28
C SER A 10 -7.33 -10.46 -8.94
N VAL A 11 -6.22 -10.37 -9.65
CA VAL A 11 -5.31 -9.22 -9.61
C VAL A 11 -5.95 -8.11 -10.42
N LEU A 12 -6.38 -7.04 -9.75
CA LEU A 12 -6.84 -5.81 -10.40
C LEU A 12 -5.62 -4.90 -10.61
N ALA A 13 -5.07 -4.89 -11.82
CA ALA A 13 -4.07 -3.90 -12.20
C ALA A 13 -4.79 -2.57 -12.49
N ALA A 14 -4.51 -1.53 -11.70
CA ALA A 14 -4.98 -0.18 -11.98
C ALA A 14 -3.85 0.64 -12.60
N GLU A 15 -4.06 1.16 -13.81
CA GLU A 15 -3.24 2.23 -14.35
C GLU A 15 -3.60 3.54 -13.65
N MET A 16 -2.61 4.34 -13.27
CA MET A 16 -2.81 5.70 -12.76
C MET A 16 -3.29 6.61 -13.92
N GLY A 17 -4.59 6.55 -14.19
CA GLY A 17 -5.29 7.40 -15.14
C GLY A 17 -6.42 8.14 -14.44
N ASP A 18 -6.60 9.38 -14.81
CA ASP A 18 -7.65 10.34 -14.36
C ASP A 18 -8.80 9.74 -13.54
N GLY A 19 -8.76 9.93 -12.25
CA GLY A 19 -9.82 10.07 -11.24
C GLY A 19 -11.07 9.16 -11.21
N HIS A 20 -11.26 8.19 -12.09
CA HIS A 20 -12.56 7.52 -12.22
C HIS A 20 -12.63 6.00 -12.05
N ASN A 21 -11.52 5.30 -11.82
CA ASN A 21 -11.54 3.87 -11.54
C ASN A 21 -10.73 3.52 -10.28
N MET A 22 -11.32 3.81 -9.12
CA MET A 22 -10.74 3.33 -7.87
C MET A 22 -10.86 1.81 -7.79
N PRO A 23 -9.75 1.08 -7.55
CA PRO A 23 -9.80 -0.38 -7.44
C PRO A 23 -10.68 -0.78 -6.25
N ALA A 24 -11.55 -1.75 -6.47
CA ALA A 24 -12.51 -2.21 -5.47
C ALA A 24 -12.43 -3.73 -5.28
N ALA A 25 -12.62 -4.18 -4.05
CA ALA A 25 -12.59 -5.59 -3.69
C ALA A 25 -13.71 -5.97 -2.72
N LYS A 26 -14.04 -7.26 -2.68
CA LYS A 26 -15.03 -7.78 -1.73
C LYS A 26 -14.37 -8.04 -0.38
N LEU A 27 -14.96 -7.48 0.68
CA LEU A 27 -14.52 -7.64 2.06
C LEU A 27 -15.70 -8.16 2.90
N GLY A 28 -15.85 -9.48 2.98
CA GLY A 28 -17.05 -10.12 3.54
C GLY A 28 -18.30 -9.67 2.78
N GLU A 29 -19.26 -9.10 3.49
CA GLU A 29 -20.50 -8.51 2.90
C GLU A 29 -20.30 -7.08 2.36
N ARG A 30 -19.16 -6.44 2.64
CA ARG A 30 -18.82 -5.09 2.18
C ARG A 30 -18.07 -5.13 0.86
N LYS A 31 -18.18 -4.08 0.08
CA LYS A 31 -17.30 -3.80 -1.05
C LYS A 31 -16.38 -2.66 -0.64
N ALA A 32 -15.10 -2.95 -0.52
CA ALA A 32 -14.09 -1.98 -0.17
C ALA A 32 -13.48 -1.35 -1.43
N VAL A 33 -13.22 -0.05 -1.37
CA VAL A 33 -12.58 0.73 -2.43
C VAL A 33 -11.28 1.29 -1.88
N LEU A 34 -10.17 1.09 -2.59
CA LEU A 34 -8.90 1.70 -2.25
C LEU A 34 -8.80 3.08 -2.93
N VAL A 35 -8.69 4.13 -2.13
CA VAL A 35 -8.32 5.47 -2.58
C VAL A 35 -6.81 5.59 -2.44
N PHE A 36 -6.13 5.93 -3.54
CA PHE A 36 -4.67 5.98 -3.59
C PHE A 36 -4.21 7.20 -4.37
N ASN A 37 -3.25 7.96 -3.84
CA ASN A 37 -2.58 9.04 -4.54
C ASN A 37 -1.13 9.21 -4.08
N THR A 38 -0.34 9.95 -4.86
CA THR A 38 1.05 10.31 -4.51
C THR A 38 1.23 11.82 -4.55
N GLU A 39 2.12 12.32 -3.71
CA GLU A 39 2.59 13.71 -3.71
C GLU A 39 4.12 13.75 -3.82
N PRO A 40 4.66 14.27 -4.94
CA PRO A 40 3.96 14.82 -6.12
C PRO A 40 3.24 13.73 -6.93
N SER A 41 2.25 14.11 -7.74
CA SER A 41 1.50 13.18 -8.61
C SER A 41 2.35 12.58 -9.74
N GLN A 42 3.43 13.26 -10.13
CA GLN A 42 4.46 12.75 -11.04
C GLN A 42 5.75 12.57 -10.26
N LEU A 43 6.24 11.33 -10.21
CA LEU A 43 7.46 10.99 -9.49
C LEU A 43 8.68 11.30 -10.35
N GLU A 44 9.70 11.87 -9.70
CA GLU A 44 11.04 12.11 -10.25
C GLU A 44 12.07 11.31 -9.47
N ALA A 45 13.03 10.76 -10.18
CA ALA A 45 14.10 9.96 -9.59
C ALA A 45 14.91 10.76 -8.55
N GLY A 46 15.13 10.17 -7.39
CA GLY A 46 15.89 10.80 -6.32
C GLY A 46 15.16 11.91 -5.57
N LYS A 47 13.87 12.14 -5.84
CA LYS A 47 13.04 13.06 -5.06
C LYS A 47 12.24 12.33 -3.99
N ASN A 48 11.86 13.07 -2.95
CA ASN A 48 10.95 12.54 -1.95
C ASN A 48 9.55 12.39 -2.54
N VAL A 49 8.84 11.36 -2.09
CA VAL A 49 7.45 11.11 -2.49
C VAL A 49 6.65 10.64 -1.29
N GLU A 50 5.45 11.19 -1.12
CA GLU A 50 4.47 10.73 -0.15
C GLU A 50 3.39 9.90 -0.85
N PHE A 51 3.12 8.73 -0.31
CA PHE A 51 2.03 7.86 -0.70
C PHE A 51 0.90 8.01 0.30
N ASN A 52 -0.27 8.40 -0.17
CA ASN A 52 -1.48 8.52 0.64
C ASN A 52 -2.49 7.49 0.16
N PHE A 53 -2.98 6.66 1.06
CA PHE A 53 -4.00 5.68 0.72
C PHE A 53 -4.91 5.36 1.90
N LYS A 54 -6.12 4.97 1.58
CA LYS A 54 -7.14 4.56 2.53
C LYS A 54 -8.11 3.57 1.91
N LEU A 55 -8.65 2.71 2.73
CA LEU A 55 -9.72 1.80 2.36
C LEU A 55 -11.07 2.38 2.80
N THR A 56 -12.02 2.47 1.90
CA THR A 56 -13.37 2.98 2.18
C THR A 56 -14.43 1.93 1.86
N ASP A 57 -15.51 1.94 2.61
CA ASP A 57 -16.70 1.15 2.28
C ASP A 57 -17.44 1.82 1.11
N ASN A 58 -17.65 1.08 0.02
CA ASN A 58 -18.26 1.61 -1.22
C ASN A 58 -19.72 2.10 -1.03
N LYS A 59 -20.42 1.59 -0.02
CA LYS A 59 -21.81 1.92 0.22
C LYS A 59 -21.99 3.15 1.12
N THR A 60 -21.14 3.26 2.14
CA THR A 60 -21.24 4.32 3.16
C THR A 60 -20.23 5.43 2.96
N GLU A 61 -19.22 5.22 2.11
CA GLU A 61 -18.08 6.10 1.87
C GLU A 61 -17.21 6.38 3.10
N ASN A 62 -17.51 5.69 4.21
CA ASN A 62 -16.72 5.82 5.43
C ASN A 62 -15.38 5.08 5.31
N ASN A 63 -14.36 5.61 5.97
CA ASN A 63 -13.09 4.91 6.10
C ASN A 63 -13.32 3.59 6.85
N ILE A 64 -12.66 2.54 6.38
CA ILE A 64 -12.53 1.29 7.10
C ILE A 64 -11.36 1.47 8.06
N ALA A 65 -11.61 1.30 9.36
CA ALA A 65 -10.62 1.49 10.42
C ALA A 65 -9.78 0.23 10.66
N HIS A 66 -8.70 0.38 11.42
CA HIS A 66 -7.79 -0.70 11.83
C HIS A 66 -7.31 -1.53 10.63
N VAL A 67 -6.84 -0.85 9.58
CA VAL A 67 -6.38 -1.52 8.36
C VAL A 67 -4.90 -1.81 8.42
N THR A 68 -4.55 -3.07 8.21
CA THR A 68 -3.16 -3.52 8.06
C THR A 68 -2.88 -3.81 6.59
N TYR A 69 -1.82 -3.21 6.09
CA TYR A 69 -1.32 -3.38 4.72
C TYR A 69 0.06 -4.02 4.73
N LEU A 70 0.29 -4.96 3.82
CA LEU A 70 1.64 -5.31 3.40
C LEU A 70 1.95 -4.45 2.16
N PHE A 71 2.86 -3.49 2.30
CA PHE A 71 3.26 -2.59 1.24
C PHE A 71 4.56 -3.07 0.61
N THR A 72 4.53 -3.36 -0.69
CA THR A 72 5.69 -3.85 -1.44
C THR A 72 5.98 -2.94 -2.63
N VAL A 73 7.26 -2.60 -2.84
CA VAL A 73 7.76 -1.89 -4.03
C VAL A 73 8.78 -2.76 -4.75
N MET A 74 8.57 -2.94 -6.05
CA MET A 74 9.47 -3.70 -6.92
C MET A 74 9.89 -2.86 -8.13
N LYS A 75 11.10 -3.13 -8.64
CA LYS A 75 11.58 -2.63 -9.92
C LYS A 75 12.36 -3.73 -10.66
N ASP A 76 12.08 -3.91 -11.94
CA ASP A 76 12.75 -4.91 -12.79
C ASP A 76 12.77 -6.32 -12.17
N GLY A 77 11.66 -6.73 -11.55
CA GLY A 77 11.53 -8.01 -10.86
C GLY A 77 12.26 -8.11 -9.52
N LYS A 78 12.97 -7.06 -9.09
CA LYS A 78 13.66 -6.99 -7.80
C LYS A 78 12.81 -6.27 -6.77
N ARG A 79 12.63 -6.88 -5.59
CA ARG A 79 11.99 -6.25 -4.45
C ARG A 79 12.94 -5.23 -3.81
N LEU A 80 12.50 -3.97 -3.76
CA LEU A 80 13.24 -2.86 -3.16
C LEU A 80 12.78 -2.55 -1.74
N PHE A 81 11.49 -2.81 -1.46
CA PHE A 81 10.85 -2.50 -0.19
C PHE A 81 9.71 -3.47 0.09
N THR A 82 9.52 -3.87 1.34
CA THR A 82 8.33 -4.59 1.80
C THR A 82 8.21 -4.49 3.31
N GLU A 83 7.12 -3.89 3.79
CA GLU A 83 6.87 -3.73 5.23
C GLU A 83 5.36 -3.82 5.52
N SER A 84 5.06 -4.30 6.72
CA SER A 84 3.71 -4.26 7.28
C SER A 84 3.46 -2.91 7.92
N MET A 85 2.32 -2.30 7.58
CA MET A 85 1.91 -0.98 8.02
C MET A 85 0.47 -1.00 8.48
N HIS A 86 0.17 -0.28 9.55
CA HIS A 86 -1.16 -0.26 10.17
C HIS A 86 -1.65 1.16 10.38
N SER A 87 -2.95 1.37 10.23
CA SER A 87 -3.61 2.64 10.56
C SER A 87 -4.90 2.37 11.33
N HIS A 88 -5.02 2.97 12.51
CA HIS A 88 -6.22 2.84 13.36
C HIS A 88 -7.42 3.61 12.77
N ASP A 89 -7.18 4.75 12.13
CA ASP A 89 -8.23 5.59 11.54
C ASP A 89 -8.51 5.28 10.06
N GLY A 90 -7.76 4.35 9.47
CA GLY A 90 -7.85 3.94 8.07
C GLY A 90 -7.13 4.85 7.09
N ASN A 91 -6.49 5.95 7.54
CA ASN A 91 -5.71 6.83 6.67
C ASN A 91 -4.23 6.47 6.79
N MET A 92 -3.62 6.07 5.69
CA MET A 92 -2.22 5.70 5.63
C MET A 92 -1.41 6.73 4.87
N LYS A 93 -0.29 7.16 5.47
CA LYS A 93 0.70 8.04 4.85
C LYS A 93 2.08 7.42 4.94
N VAL A 94 2.78 7.33 3.82
CA VAL A 94 4.14 6.80 3.75
C VAL A 94 5.02 7.77 2.98
N LEU A 95 6.00 8.36 3.66
CA LEU A 95 6.94 9.29 3.06
C LEU A 95 8.26 8.57 2.74
N PHE A 96 8.55 8.36 1.46
CA PHE A 96 9.85 7.91 1.00
C PHE A 96 10.80 9.10 0.85
N VAL A 97 11.88 9.07 1.62
CA VAL A 97 12.95 10.06 1.57
C VAL A 97 14.12 9.48 0.82
N SER A 98 14.41 10.05 -0.36
CA SER A 98 15.53 9.61 -1.17
C SER A 98 16.83 10.16 -0.59
N ASP A 99 17.51 9.35 0.18
CA ASP A 99 18.81 9.63 0.75
C ASP A 99 19.80 8.48 0.49
N GLY A 100 21.02 8.58 1.02
CA GLY A 100 22.05 7.57 0.85
C GLY A 100 21.93 6.36 1.77
N THR A 101 20.88 6.24 2.57
CA THR A 101 20.69 5.14 3.54
C THR A 101 20.48 3.82 2.81
N ASN A 102 21.39 2.84 3.06
CA ASN A 102 21.30 1.52 2.45
C ASN A 102 21.76 0.44 3.45
N PRO A 103 20.95 -0.57 3.76
CA PRO A 103 19.53 -0.74 3.35
C PRO A 103 18.63 0.39 3.85
N TYR A 104 17.37 0.44 3.37
CA TYR A 104 16.43 1.45 3.86
C TYR A 104 16.19 1.34 5.36
N ALA A 105 15.82 2.46 5.99
CA ALA A 105 15.51 2.55 7.41
C ALA A 105 14.10 3.13 7.61
N MET A 106 13.35 2.54 8.54
CA MET A 106 12.03 2.99 8.93
C MET A 106 12.10 3.96 10.11
N SER A 107 11.30 5.03 10.08
CA SER A 107 11.10 5.95 11.19
C SER A 107 9.61 6.12 11.43
N ALA A 108 9.07 5.31 12.34
CA ALA A 108 7.69 5.32 12.81
C ALA A 108 7.57 4.51 14.09
N ASN A 109 6.46 4.65 14.79
CA ASN A 109 6.12 3.75 15.89
C ASN A 109 5.84 2.34 15.35
N PHE A 110 6.31 1.34 16.09
CA PHE A 110 6.03 -0.06 15.77
C PHE A 110 5.08 -0.63 16.82
N ASP A 111 3.95 -1.15 16.38
CA ASP A 111 3.00 -1.83 17.24
C ASP A 111 3.24 -3.34 17.20
N GLN A 112 3.39 -3.94 18.39
CA GLN A 112 3.63 -5.39 18.51
C GLN A 112 2.37 -6.23 18.29
N LEU A 113 1.17 -5.68 18.49
CA LEU A 113 -0.09 -6.42 18.30
C LEU A 113 -0.36 -6.67 16.82
N SER A 114 -0.25 -5.62 16.02
CA SER A 114 -0.40 -5.72 14.56
C SER A 114 0.88 -6.16 13.86
N ALA A 115 2.01 -6.24 14.59
CA ALA A 115 3.36 -6.47 14.05
C ALA A 115 3.68 -5.52 12.87
N SER A 116 3.32 -4.24 13.00
CA SER A 116 3.32 -3.27 11.91
C SER A 116 3.82 -1.91 12.35
N TYR A 117 4.34 -1.12 11.39
CA TYR A 117 4.59 0.30 11.59
C TYR A 117 3.29 1.08 11.54
N ILE A 118 3.12 2.08 12.44
CA ILE A 118 1.87 2.81 12.61
C ILE A 118 1.92 4.16 11.89
N SER A 119 0.85 4.43 11.10
CA SER A 119 0.52 5.76 10.59
C SER A 119 -0.78 6.22 11.22
N ASP A 120 -0.68 7.10 12.20
CA ASP A 120 -1.86 7.61 12.90
C ASP A 120 -1.94 9.13 12.86
N PHE A 121 -3.18 9.64 12.85
CA PHE A 121 -3.49 11.08 12.95
C PHE A 121 -2.72 11.95 11.94
N GLY A 122 -2.49 11.40 10.74
CA GLY A 122 -1.83 12.11 9.65
C GLY A 122 -0.30 12.17 9.75
N SER A 123 0.31 11.50 10.73
CA SER A 123 1.77 11.36 10.82
C SER A 123 2.25 10.29 9.82
N PRO A 124 3.14 10.63 8.87
CA PRO A 124 3.61 9.65 7.91
C PRO A 124 4.60 8.66 8.54
N ILE A 125 4.52 7.41 8.10
CA ILE A 125 5.63 6.46 8.23
C ILE A 125 6.74 6.95 7.30
N LYS A 126 7.93 7.23 7.85
CA LYS A 126 9.05 7.68 7.03
C LYS A 126 9.95 6.50 6.67
N VAL A 127 10.27 6.38 5.38
CA VAL A 127 11.17 5.38 4.81
C VAL A 127 12.37 6.11 4.20
N ASN A 128 13.52 6.04 4.83
CA ASN A 128 14.76 6.63 4.33
C ASN A 128 15.50 5.57 3.50
N GLY A 129 15.86 5.90 2.25
CA GLY A 129 16.58 4.97 1.40
C GLY A 129 16.37 5.19 -0.09
N PRO A 130 17.10 4.44 -0.94
CA PRO A 130 17.12 4.67 -2.39
C PRO A 130 15.97 3.98 -3.14
N ILE A 131 14.73 4.00 -2.59
CA ILE A 131 13.63 3.21 -3.15
C ILE A 131 13.25 3.71 -4.55
N PHE A 132 12.98 5.03 -4.72
CA PHE A 132 12.63 5.64 -6.00
C PHE A 132 13.79 6.48 -6.58
N SER A 133 15.02 5.98 -6.44
CA SER A 133 16.24 6.74 -6.77
C SER A 133 16.62 6.78 -8.25
N THR A 134 16.03 5.93 -9.08
CA THR A 134 16.37 5.81 -10.51
C THR A 134 15.12 5.86 -11.39
N PRO A 135 15.20 6.40 -12.62
CA PRO A 135 14.06 6.41 -13.55
C PRO A 135 13.60 5.00 -13.94
N GLY A 136 12.33 4.87 -14.29
CA GLY A 136 11.76 3.62 -14.81
C GLY A 136 10.39 3.32 -14.23
N ASN A 137 9.85 2.14 -14.52
CA ASN A 137 8.56 1.68 -14.02
C ASN A 137 8.75 0.87 -12.73
N TYR A 138 8.01 1.26 -11.71
CA TYR A 138 7.96 0.57 -10.43
C TYR A 138 6.61 -0.12 -10.28
N SER A 139 6.62 -1.35 -9.80
CA SER A 139 5.41 -2.05 -9.38
C SER A 139 5.21 -1.84 -7.89
N VAL A 140 4.08 -1.29 -7.52
CA VAL A 140 3.65 -1.09 -6.14
C VAL A 140 2.49 -2.01 -5.84
N SER A 141 2.58 -2.79 -4.77
CA SER A 141 1.54 -3.67 -4.30
C SER A 141 1.12 -3.29 -2.89
N LEU A 142 -0.18 -3.12 -2.69
CA LEU A 142 -0.81 -2.96 -1.40
C LEU A 142 -1.69 -4.19 -1.14
N GLU A 143 -1.31 -5.00 -0.18
CA GLU A 143 -2.06 -6.17 0.22
C GLU A 143 -2.71 -5.90 1.57
N VAL A 144 -4.04 -5.82 1.62
CA VAL A 144 -4.82 -5.66 2.86
C VAL A 144 -4.85 -7.00 3.56
N THR A 145 -4.18 -7.07 4.70
CA THR A 145 -4.05 -8.31 5.49
C THR A 145 -4.93 -8.34 6.72
N GLY A 146 -5.45 -7.19 7.17
CA GLY A 146 -6.35 -7.07 8.31
C GLY A 146 -7.21 -5.82 8.25
N VAL A 147 -8.41 -5.88 8.84
CA VAL A 147 -9.35 -4.76 8.95
C VAL A 147 -10.18 -4.87 10.23
N ASP A 148 -10.72 -3.73 10.68
CA ASP A 148 -11.65 -3.58 11.80
C ASP A 148 -11.05 -3.86 13.20
N PHE A 149 -9.93 -4.59 13.31
CA PHE A 149 -9.25 -4.92 14.56
C PHE A 149 -7.73 -5.04 14.35
N ASP A 150 -6.94 -4.68 15.36
CA ASP A 150 -5.47 -4.63 15.27
C ASP A 150 -4.82 -6.00 15.12
N ASN A 151 -5.47 -7.05 15.63
CA ASN A 151 -4.91 -8.39 15.74
C ASN A 151 -5.67 -9.47 14.94
N LEU A 152 -6.61 -9.07 14.09
CA LEU A 152 -7.33 -9.99 13.22
C LEU A 152 -6.83 -9.87 11.79
N PHE A 153 -6.40 -11.01 11.24
CA PHE A 153 -5.97 -11.11 9.87
C PHE A 153 -7.07 -11.69 8.99
N LEU A 154 -7.15 -11.17 7.76
CA LEU A 154 -8.05 -11.72 6.75
C LEU A 154 -7.57 -13.12 6.36
N PRO A 155 -8.47 -14.13 6.26
CA PRO A 155 -8.11 -15.46 5.75
C PRO A 155 -7.63 -15.40 4.30
N ASP A 156 -8.20 -14.47 3.52
CA ASP A 156 -7.86 -14.22 2.12
C ASP A 156 -7.51 -12.73 1.97
N PRO A 157 -6.22 -12.34 1.98
CA PRO A 157 -5.79 -10.97 1.78
C PRO A 157 -6.25 -10.38 0.44
N ILE A 158 -6.55 -9.09 0.43
CA ILE A 158 -6.98 -8.37 -0.77
C ILE A 158 -5.80 -7.59 -1.33
N LYS A 159 -5.50 -7.78 -2.61
CA LYS A 159 -4.34 -7.20 -3.26
C LYS A 159 -4.72 -6.15 -4.30
N PHE A 160 -4.03 -5.01 -4.25
CA PHE A 160 -4.10 -3.92 -5.23
C PHE A 160 -2.71 -3.67 -5.79
N ASP A 161 -2.55 -3.75 -7.11
CA ASP A 161 -1.29 -3.56 -7.80
C ASP A 161 -1.34 -2.32 -8.69
N PHE A 162 -0.26 -1.53 -8.67
CA PHE A 162 -0.11 -0.28 -9.43
C PHE A 162 1.22 -0.26 -10.16
N ASN A 163 1.23 0.32 -11.36
CA ASN A 163 2.46 0.65 -12.08
C ASN A 163 2.71 2.16 -11.97
N ILE A 164 3.85 2.54 -11.42
CA ILE A 164 4.22 3.92 -11.15
C ILE A 164 5.44 4.29 -11.97
N PRO A 165 5.30 5.16 -12.99
CA PRO A 165 6.42 5.67 -13.74
C PRO A 165 7.18 6.73 -12.92
N VAL A 166 8.51 6.59 -12.86
CA VAL A 166 9.43 7.55 -12.25
C VAL A 166 10.26 8.18 -13.36
N LYS A 167 10.20 9.50 -13.49
CA LYS A 167 10.93 10.26 -14.50
C LYS A 167 12.39 10.50 -14.07
N GLY A 168 13.26 10.72 -15.08
CA GLY A 168 14.66 11.13 -14.86
C GLY A 168 14.82 12.63 -14.77
#